data_c20c7228b6da28437442b4c9f1289777
#
_entry.id   c20c7228b6da28437442b4c9f1289777
#
_cell.length_a   1.000
_cell.length_b   1.000
_cell.length_c   1.000
_cell.angle_alpha   90.00
_cell.angle_beta   90.00
_cell.angle_gamma   90.00
#
_symmetry.space_group_name_H-M   'P 1'
#
loop_
_entity.id
_entity.type
_entity.pdbx_description
1 polymer ?
#
loop_
_entity_poly.entity_id
_entity_poly.type
_entity_poly.pdbx_seq_one_letter_code
_entity_poly.pdbx_strand_id
1 'polypeptide(L)'
;APDAEDVLRRFLTATAPYIKAGVSIGGDLGVDYSVVLRILDDLGIGIPQTKAMKEDPDIHQGILNHDRAEKELTYDGFKMYDMITGYGVAAAADEAWKLKGGKEGASVVIQGFGCVGASCVNSLNKMGYKVVGIADVNGLVYCKDGLDIPKLVATRLPKGELNKEAFEDNYEVLPNSEWLSQECDILIPAALEDVINKDNADKIKASLIVEAANIPTTPEADEILRRKGIDVAVDFISNLGGIRIYEAVIFRIVKIENMSDEDAAAAIVKDTVDLIRNQT
;
A
#
# COMPACT_ATOMS: atom_id res chain seq x y z
N ALA A 1 26.61 -16.05 4.37
CA ALA A 1 26.14 -14.70 4.03
C ALA A 1 26.47 -13.80 5.22
N PRO A 2 26.90 -12.55 5.03
CA PRO A 2 27.04 -11.62 6.13
C PRO A 2 25.68 -11.48 6.82
N ASP A 3 25.69 -11.35 8.15
CA ASP A 3 24.50 -11.10 8.93
C ASP A 3 23.87 -9.78 8.43
N ALA A 4 22.57 -9.77 8.21
CA ALA A 4 21.85 -8.59 7.73
C ALA A 4 22.05 -7.38 8.66
N GLU A 5 22.15 -7.63 9.96
CA GLU A 5 22.43 -6.59 10.96
C GLU A 5 23.85 -6.02 10.80
N ASP A 6 24.86 -6.84 10.49
CA ASP A 6 26.22 -6.36 10.22
C ASP A 6 26.29 -5.48 8.96
N VAL A 7 25.52 -5.82 7.93
CA VAL A 7 25.41 -5.00 6.72
C VAL A 7 24.78 -3.66 7.05
N LEU A 8 23.67 -3.67 7.79
CA LEU A 8 22.96 -2.47 8.21
C LEU A 8 23.83 -1.58 9.10
N ARG A 9 24.56 -2.16 10.06
CA ARG A 9 25.48 -1.42 10.93
C ARG A 9 26.60 -0.74 10.15
N ARG A 10 27.21 -1.41 9.17
CA ARG A 10 28.21 -0.81 8.27
C ARG A 10 27.64 0.32 7.43
N PHE A 11 26.44 0.13 6.90
CA PHE A 11 25.74 1.16 6.15
C PHE A 11 25.48 2.41 7.01
N LEU A 12 24.91 2.25 8.20
CA LEU A 12 24.62 3.34 9.13
C LEU A 12 25.90 4.03 9.62
N THR A 13 26.97 3.31 9.82
CA THR A 13 28.29 3.88 10.16
C THR A 13 28.81 4.74 9.00
N ALA A 14 28.76 4.25 7.79
CA ALA A 14 29.24 4.98 6.61
C ALA A 14 28.37 6.22 6.29
N THR A 15 27.06 6.15 6.53
CA THR A 15 26.12 7.24 6.27
C THR A 15 25.95 8.21 7.45
N ALA A 16 26.60 7.95 8.59
CA ALA A 16 26.50 8.78 9.79
C ALA A 16 26.70 10.30 9.57
N PRO A 17 27.64 10.78 8.74
CA PRO A 17 27.79 12.20 8.47
C PRO A 17 26.54 12.82 7.81
N TYR A 18 25.88 12.08 6.92
CA TYR A 18 24.68 12.54 6.24
C TYR A 18 23.47 12.54 7.18
N ILE A 19 23.33 11.48 8.00
CA ILE A 19 22.28 11.41 9.02
C ILE A 19 22.41 12.57 10.01
N LYS A 20 23.64 12.85 10.50
CA LYS A 20 23.93 14.00 11.37
C LYS A 20 23.66 15.36 10.70
N ALA A 21 23.74 15.43 9.39
CA ALA A 21 23.40 16.62 8.59
C ALA A 21 21.89 16.76 8.30
N GLY A 22 21.05 15.82 8.74
CA GLY A 22 19.60 15.91 8.60
C GLY A 22 18.98 15.00 7.54
N VAL A 23 19.77 14.12 6.89
CA VAL A 23 19.22 13.12 5.97
C VAL A 23 18.40 12.11 6.75
N SER A 24 17.14 11.95 6.38
CA SER A 24 16.23 10.97 6.97
C SER A 24 16.54 9.57 6.46
N ILE A 25 16.46 8.60 7.34
CA ILE A 25 16.50 7.18 7.01
C ILE A 25 15.31 6.49 7.66
N GLY A 26 14.77 5.48 7.00
CA GLY A 26 13.67 4.66 7.49
C GLY A 26 13.92 3.18 7.26
N GLY A 27 13.07 2.33 7.81
CA GLY A 27 12.98 0.93 7.43
C GLY A 27 12.21 0.79 6.12
N ASP A 28 12.52 -0.26 5.36
CA ASP A 28 11.81 -0.65 4.16
C ASP A 28 11.61 -2.17 4.18
N LEU A 29 11.09 -2.74 3.10
CA LEU A 29 10.76 -4.15 2.99
C LEU A 29 11.89 -5.06 3.53
N GLY A 30 11.56 -5.86 4.54
CA GLY A 30 12.51 -6.77 5.18
C GLY A 30 13.45 -6.13 6.21
N VAL A 31 13.33 -4.82 6.51
CA VAL A 31 14.13 -4.12 7.53
C VAL A 31 13.23 -3.71 8.70
N ASP A 32 13.48 -4.30 9.86
CA ASP A 32 12.83 -3.87 11.11
C ASP A 32 13.42 -2.52 11.57
N TYR A 33 12.59 -1.48 11.58
CA TYR A 33 13.03 -0.13 11.97
C TYR A 33 13.52 -0.06 13.42
N SER A 34 13.04 -0.90 14.30
CA SER A 34 13.53 -0.98 15.68
C SER A 34 15.02 -1.38 15.75
N VAL A 35 15.47 -2.24 14.82
CA VAL A 35 16.90 -2.61 14.68
C VAL A 35 17.71 -1.42 14.19
N VAL A 36 17.18 -0.62 13.24
CA VAL A 36 17.82 0.62 12.79
C VAL A 36 18.04 1.58 13.95
N LEU A 37 16.99 1.85 14.73
CA LEU A 37 17.04 2.77 15.88
C LEU A 37 18.06 2.29 16.94
N ARG A 38 18.08 1.00 17.26
CA ARG A 38 19.02 0.42 18.20
C ARG A 38 20.48 0.57 17.73
N ILE A 39 20.75 0.32 16.44
CA ILE A 39 22.10 0.49 15.90
C ILE A 39 22.52 1.97 15.92
N LEU A 40 21.62 2.90 15.61
CA LEU A 40 21.92 4.34 15.69
C LEU A 40 22.26 4.77 17.11
N ASP A 41 21.54 4.26 18.10
CA ASP A 41 21.82 4.52 19.52
C ASP A 41 23.18 3.96 19.92
N ASP A 42 23.47 2.69 19.58
CA ASP A 42 24.78 2.06 19.80
C ASP A 42 25.95 2.86 19.19
N LEU A 43 25.74 3.48 18.04
CA LEU A 43 26.74 4.29 17.34
C LEU A 43 26.81 5.74 17.85
N GLY A 44 25.97 6.15 18.79
CA GLY A 44 25.87 7.52 19.28
C GLY A 44 25.45 8.51 18.17
N ILE A 45 24.69 8.02 17.19
CA ILE A 45 24.15 8.82 16.09
C ILE A 45 22.75 9.25 16.49
N GLY A 46 22.63 10.44 17.11
CA GLY A 46 21.29 11.04 17.32
C GLY A 46 20.63 11.32 15.99
N ILE A 47 19.31 11.10 15.92
CA ILE A 47 18.53 11.46 14.73
C ILE A 47 18.37 13.00 14.76
N PRO A 48 19.01 13.77 13.83
CA PRO A 48 19.02 15.25 13.88
C PRO A 48 17.64 15.88 13.73
N GLN A 49 16.73 15.18 13.04
CA GLN A 49 15.32 15.54 12.96
C GLN A 49 14.71 15.78 14.33
N THR A 50 15.11 14.99 15.35
CA THR A 50 14.63 15.21 16.72
C THR A 50 15.06 16.53 17.34
N LYS A 51 16.15 17.15 16.91
CA LYS A 51 16.59 18.43 17.48
C LYS A 51 15.94 19.62 16.80
N ALA A 52 16.02 19.70 15.47
CA ALA A 52 15.37 20.76 14.69
C ALA A 52 13.83 20.72 14.86
N MET A 53 13.27 19.53 14.91
CA MET A 53 11.85 19.31 15.14
C MET A 53 11.40 19.64 16.58
N LYS A 54 12.27 19.56 17.59
CA LYS A 54 11.95 19.98 18.97
C LYS A 54 12.02 21.51 19.17
N GLU A 55 12.71 22.21 18.30
CA GLU A 55 12.86 23.66 18.36
C GLU A 55 11.67 24.41 17.71
N ASP A 56 10.91 23.75 16.81
CA ASP A 56 9.68 24.27 16.21
C ASP A 56 8.46 23.63 16.88
N PRO A 57 7.62 24.42 17.61
CA PRO A 57 6.45 23.89 18.31
C PRO A 57 5.42 23.22 17.39
N ASP A 58 5.25 23.70 16.16
CA ASP A 58 4.30 23.12 15.21
C ASP A 58 4.79 21.75 14.71
N ILE A 59 6.06 21.62 14.40
CA ILE A 59 6.67 20.36 14.01
C ILE A 59 6.72 19.40 15.20
N HIS A 60 6.99 19.87 16.41
CA HIS A 60 6.92 19.02 17.60
C HIS A 60 5.52 18.43 17.79
N GLN A 61 4.47 19.25 17.68
CA GLN A 61 3.10 18.73 17.73
C GLN A 61 2.79 17.76 16.59
N GLY A 62 3.32 18.02 15.39
CA GLY A 62 3.19 17.11 14.25
C GLY A 62 3.80 15.74 14.51
N ILE A 63 4.95 15.65 15.21
CA ILE A 63 5.55 14.36 15.60
C ILE A 63 4.66 13.63 16.60
N LEU A 64 4.09 14.33 17.59
CA LEU A 64 3.14 13.71 18.52
C LEU A 64 1.91 13.17 17.79
N ASN A 65 1.42 13.89 16.78
CA ASN A 65 0.34 13.45 15.93
C ASN A 65 0.72 12.21 15.11
N HIS A 66 1.95 12.18 14.57
CA HIS A 66 2.47 11.02 13.85
C HIS A 66 2.58 9.79 14.77
N ASP A 67 3.18 9.94 15.93
CA ASP A 67 3.31 8.87 16.92
C ASP A 67 1.95 8.31 17.33
N ARG A 68 0.96 9.18 17.52
CA ARG A 68 -0.42 8.78 17.80
C ARG A 68 -1.03 8.02 16.62
N ALA A 69 -0.87 8.54 15.40
CA ALA A 69 -1.42 7.90 14.20
C ALA A 69 -0.83 6.50 13.97
N GLU A 70 0.46 6.32 14.24
CA GLU A 70 1.15 5.04 14.10
C GLU A 70 0.75 4.02 15.17
N LYS A 71 0.63 4.45 16.42
CA LYS A 71 0.50 3.54 17.56
C LYS A 71 -0.94 3.28 17.98
N GLU A 72 -1.82 4.28 17.84
CA GLU A 72 -3.14 4.28 18.46
C GLU A 72 -4.28 4.24 17.44
N LEU A 73 -4.13 4.93 16.29
CA LEU A 73 -5.23 5.07 15.36
C LEU A 73 -5.47 3.79 14.56
N THR A 74 -6.73 3.42 14.49
CA THR A 74 -7.24 2.34 13.64
C THR A 74 -8.40 2.84 12.80
N TYR A 75 -8.59 2.23 11.63
CA TYR A 75 -9.73 2.48 10.77
C TYR A 75 -10.17 1.18 10.11
N ASP A 76 -11.46 0.87 10.15
CA ASP A 76 -12.01 -0.37 9.58
C ASP A 76 -11.32 -1.66 10.06
N GLY A 77 -10.83 -1.69 11.29
CA GLY A 77 -10.15 -2.83 11.87
C GLY A 77 -8.66 -2.98 11.51
N PHE A 78 -8.11 -2.04 10.73
CA PHE A 78 -6.68 -1.98 10.41
C PHE A 78 -5.99 -0.89 11.22
N LYS A 79 -4.70 -1.06 11.48
CA LYS A 79 -3.85 0.05 11.93
C LYS A 79 -3.74 1.08 10.80
N MET A 80 -3.70 2.36 11.15
CA MET A 80 -3.71 3.47 10.18
C MET A 80 -2.60 3.33 9.12
N TYR A 81 -1.35 3.07 9.54
CA TYR A 81 -0.22 2.93 8.63
C TYR A 81 -0.28 1.68 7.77
N ASP A 82 -0.96 0.62 8.23
CA ASP A 82 -1.13 -0.61 7.47
C ASP A 82 -2.18 -0.49 6.35
N MET A 83 -3.12 0.44 6.49
CA MET A 83 -4.27 0.49 5.59
C MET A 83 -4.30 1.68 4.63
N ILE A 84 -3.66 2.79 4.98
CA ILE A 84 -3.86 4.07 4.28
C ILE A 84 -3.43 4.01 2.81
N THR A 85 -2.35 3.30 2.50
CA THR A 85 -1.90 3.09 1.12
C THR A 85 -2.95 2.35 0.30
N GLY A 86 -3.49 1.24 0.83
CA GLY A 86 -4.52 0.46 0.12
C GLY A 86 -5.83 1.23 -0.07
N TYR A 87 -6.20 2.09 0.86
CA TYR A 87 -7.36 2.98 0.70
C TYR A 87 -7.10 4.04 -0.37
N GLY A 88 -5.87 4.53 -0.47
CA GLY A 88 -5.44 5.41 -1.56
C GLY A 88 -5.55 4.72 -2.92
N VAL A 89 -5.03 3.49 -3.02
CA VAL A 89 -5.14 2.68 -4.25
C VAL A 89 -6.59 2.43 -4.65
N ALA A 90 -7.46 2.12 -3.67
CA ALA A 90 -8.88 1.94 -3.94
C ALA A 90 -9.54 3.23 -4.45
N ALA A 91 -9.15 4.39 -3.92
CA ALA A 91 -9.64 5.68 -4.39
C ALA A 91 -9.16 6.00 -5.81
N ALA A 92 -7.90 5.73 -6.14
CA ALA A 92 -7.36 5.85 -7.49
C ALA A 92 -8.08 4.91 -8.47
N ALA A 93 -8.33 3.66 -8.06
CA ALA A 93 -9.07 2.70 -8.88
C ALA A 93 -10.50 3.15 -9.19
N ASP A 94 -11.21 3.66 -8.17
CA ASP A 94 -12.57 4.18 -8.31
C ASP A 94 -12.60 5.40 -9.24
N GLU A 95 -11.67 6.34 -9.08
CA GLU A 95 -11.62 7.55 -9.90
C GLU A 95 -11.23 7.24 -11.35
N ALA A 96 -10.14 6.48 -11.55
CA ALA A 96 -9.69 6.09 -12.89
C ALA A 96 -10.76 5.28 -13.64
N TRP A 97 -11.49 4.41 -12.94
CA TRP A 97 -12.58 3.64 -13.52
C TRP A 97 -13.75 4.52 -13.95
N LYS A 98 -14.12 5.52 -13.15
CA LYS A 98 -15.16 6.50 -13.48
C LYS A 98 -14.76 7.38 -14.66
N LEU A 99 -13.53 7.87 -14.70
CA LEU A 99 -13.00 8.67 -15.81
C LEU A 99 -12.99 7.88 -17.13
N LYS A 100 -12.76 6.58 -17.06
CA LYS A 100 -12.86 5.67 -18.21
C LYS A 100 -14.32 5.43 -18.66
N GLY A 101 -15.30 5.91 -17.93
CA GLY A 101 -16.73 5.63 -18.18
C GLY A 101 -17.15 4.23 -17.75
N GLY A 102 -16.44 3.66 -16.79
CA GLY A 102 -16.68 2.32 -16.27
C GLY A 102 -18.01 2.21 -15.52
N LYS A 103 -18.57 1.01 -15.50
CA LYS A 103 -19.85 0.72 -14.86
C LYS A 103 -19.66 0.33 -13.37
N GLU A 104 -20.69 0.59 -12.58
CA GLU A 104 -20.77 0.09 -11.19
C GLU A 104 -20.64 -1.44 -11.13
N GLY A 105 -20.11 -1.94 -10.01
CA GLY A 105 -19.93 -3.38 -9.80
C GLY A 105 -18.81 -4.01 -10.64
N ALA A 106 -17.85 -3.21 -11.09
CA ALA A 106 -16.71 -3.69 -11.85
C ALA A 106 -15.94 -4.78 -11.12
N SER A 107 -15.43 -5.74 -11.87
CA SER A 107 -14.67 -6.87 -11.37
C SER A 107 -13.20 -6.51 -11.16
N VAL A 108 -12.64 -6.96 -10.03
CA VAL A 108 -11.27 -6.66 -9.63
C VAL A 108 -10.49 -7.94 -9.36
N VAL A 109 -9.27 -8.02 -9.90
CA VAL A 109 -8.26 -9.00 -9.50
C VAL A 109 -7.08 -8.26 -8.90
N ILE A 110 -6.58 -8.73 -7.75
CA ILE A 110 -5.44 -8.14 -7.06
C ILE A 110 -4.33 -9.17 -6.85
N GLN A 111 -3.08 -8.76 -7.02
CA GLN A 111 -1.91 -9.53 -6.64
C GLN A 111 -1.34 -8.98 -5.33
N GLY A 112 -1.26 -9.85 -4.33
CA GLY A 112 -0.81 -9.50 -2.99
C GLY A 112 -1.98 -9.30 -2.01
N PHE A 113 -1.88 -9.94 -0.82
CA PHE A 113 -2.86 -9.80 0.25
C PHE A 113 -2.20 -9.32 1.56
N GLY A 114 -1.08 -8.60 1.43
CA GLY A 114 -0.43 -7.87 2.52
C GLY A 114 -1.28 -6.70 3.01
N CYS A 115 -0.66 -5.77 3.74
CA CYS A 115 -1.37 -4.59 4.28
C CYS A 115 -2.06 -3.78 3.18
N VAL A 116 -1.36 -3.49 2.09
CA VAL A 116 -1.88 -2.71 0.96
C VAL A 116 -3.01 -3.47 0.25
N GLY A 117 -2.78 -4.71 -0.14
CA GLY A 117 -3.78 -5.49 -0.89
C GLY A 117 -5.06 -5.75 -0.09
N ALA A 118 -4.93 -6.17 1.17
CA ALA A 118 -6.09 -6.46 2.02
C ALA A 118 -6.93 -5.20 2.31
N SER A 119 -6.30 -4.07 2.61
CA SER A 119 -7.02 -2.81 2.84
C SER A 119 -7.62 -2.24 1.55
N CYS A 120 -6.95 -2.41 0.41
CA CYS A 120 -7.47 -2.02 -0.90
C CYS A 120 -8.76 -2.78 -1.24
N VAL A 121 -8.74 -4.12 -1.18
CA VAL A 121 -9.96 -4.90 -1.49
C VAL A 121 -11.08 -4.66 -0.47
N ASN A 122 -10.76 -4.40 0.81
CA ASN A 122 -11.75 -4.03 1.80
C ASN A 122 -12.45 -2.72 1.42
N SER A 123 -11.68 -1.71 1.02
CA SER A 123 -12.22 -0.42 0.57
C SER A 123 -13.04 -0.56 -0.72
N LEU A 124 -12.53 -1.26 -1.72
CA LEU A 124 -13.24 -1.50 -2.99
C LEU A 124 -14.54 -2.27 -2.79
N ASN A 125 -14.55 -3.30 -1.94
CA ASN A 125 -15.75 -4.04 -1.60
C ASN A 125 -16.83 -3.13 -0.99
N LYS A 126 -16.44 -2.21 -0.10
CA LYS A 126 -17.37 -1.20 0.49
C LYS A 126 -17.89 -0.21 -0.55
N MET A 127 -17.13 0.07 -1.59
CA MET A 127 -17.55 0.90 -2.72
C MET A 127 -18.43 0.14 -3.73
N GLY A 128 -18.67 -1.16 -3.54
CA GLY A 128 -19.52 -1.96 -4.42
C GLY A 128 -18.78 -2.63 -5.58
N TYR A 129 -17.47 -2.62 -5.61
CA TYR A 129 -16.67 -3.39 -6.57
C TYR A 129 -16.72 -4.88 -6.26
N LYS A 130 -16.69 -5.70 -7.30
CA LYS A 130 -16.68 -7.15 -7.17
C LYS A 130 -15.24 -7.68 -7.23
N VAL A 131 -14.65 -8.00 -6.09
CA VAL A 131 -13.34 -8.65 -6.06
C VAL A 131 -13.51 -10.12 -6.44
N VAL A 132 -13.05 -10.51 -7.63
CA VAL A 132 -13.19 -11.85 -8.18
C VAL A 132 -11.92 -12.70 -8.02
N GLY A 133 -10.77 -12.09 -7.75
CA GLY A 133 -9.52 -12.83 -7.56
C GLY A 133 -8.55 -12.13 -6.62
N ILE A 134 -7.90 -12.91 -5.76
CA ILE A 134 -6.80 -12.46 -4.89
C ILE A 134 -5.67 -13.47 -5.02
N ALA A 135 -4.50 -13.00 -5.45
CA ALA A 135 -3.29 -13.82 -5.53
C ALA A 135 -2.36 -13.55 -4.35
N ASP A 136 -1.86 -14.60 -3.73
CA ASP A 136 -0.76 -14.54 -2.75
C ASP A 136 0.39 -15.47 -3.16
N VAL A 137 1.38 -15.68 -2.29
CA VAL A 137 2.52 -16.55 -2.57
C VAL A 137 2.12 -18.03 -2.80
N ASN A 138 0.93 -18.44 -2.36
CA ASN A 138 0.44 -19.80 -2.43
C ASN A 138 -0.43 -20.08 -3.67
N GLY A 139 -0.88 -19.04 -4.37
CA GLY A 139 -1.73 -19.17 -5.55
C GLY A 139 -2.69 -18.02 -5.75
N LEU A 140 -3.59 -18.17 -6.71
CA LEU A 140 -4.74 -17.29 -6.94
C LEU A 140 -6.00 -17.96 -6.43
N VAL A 141 -6.72 -17.31 -5.54
CA VAL A 141 -8.09 -17.68 -5.18
C VAL A 141 -9.04 -16.87 -6.06
N TYR A 142 -9.90 -17.57 -6.79
CA TYR A 142 -10.79 -16.96 -7.78
C TYR A 142 -12.24 -17.41 -7.60
N CYS A 143 -13.16 -16.46 -7.76
CA CYS A 143 -14.59 -16.73 -7.84
C CYS A 143 -15.26 -15.69 -8.74
N LYS A 144 -15.85 -16.14 -9.86
CA LYS A 144 -16.51 -15.26 -10.82
C LYS A 144 -17.66 -14.45 -10.21
N ASP A 145 -18.32 -15.00 -9.21
CA ASP A 145 -19.45 -14.33 -8.54
C ASP A 145 -19.00 -13.35 -7.45
N GLY A 146 -17.72 -13.32 -7.15
CA GLY A 146 -17.08 -12.49 -6.13
C GLY A 146 -16.66 -13.28 -4.90
N LEU A 147 -15.63 -12.83 -4.24
CA LEU A 147 -15.08 -13.36 -3.00
C LEU A 147 -15.72 -12.69 -1.78
N ASP A 148 -15.90 -13.42 -0.69
CA ASP A 148 -16.32 -12.87 0.61
C ASP A 148 -15.16 -12.08 1.26
N ILE A 149 -15.00 -10.83 0.87
CA ILE A 149 -13.90 -9.98 1.33
C ILE A 149 -13.91 -9.77 2.85
N PRO A 150 -15.03 -9.48 3.50
CA PRO A 150 -15.07 -9.37 4.96
C PRO A 150 -14.50 -10.60 5.68
N LYS A 151 -14.88 -11.81 5.23
CA LYS A 151 -14.39 -13.06 5.80
C LYS A 151 -12.90 -13.27 5.56
N LEU A 152 -12.44 -13.05 4.32
CA LEU A 152 -11.03 -13.22 3.95
C LEU A 152 -10.12 -12.24 4.68
N VAL A 153 -10.53 -10.99 4.83
CA VAL A 153 -9.80 -9.96 5.59
C VAL A 153 -9.73 -10.31 7.08
N ALA A 154 -10.86 -10.70 7.69
CA ALA A 154 -10.93 -11.04 9.10
C ALA A 154 -10.08 -12.29 9.47
N THR A 155 -9.86 -13.18 8.52
CA THR A 155 -9.10 -14.43 8.71
C THR A 155 -7.70 -14.40 8.12
N ARG A 156 -7.23 -13.25 7.63
CA ARG A 156 -5.91 -13.07 7.02
C ARG A 156 -4.79 -13.52 7.95
N LEU A 157 -3.84 -14.26 7.42
CA LEU A 157 -2.68 -14.72 8.18
C LEU A 157 -1.66 -13.57 8.41
N PRO A 158 -0.83 -13.64 9.46
CA PRO A 158 0.08 -12.55 9.85
C PRO A 158 1.06 -12.09 8.76
N LYS A 159 1.44 -12.98 7.84
CA LYS A 159 2.34 -12.66 6.72
C LYS A 159 1.61 -12.13 5.48
N GLY A 160 0.30 -11.88 5.58
CA GLY A 160 -0.50 -11.40 4.45
C GLY A 160 -0.91 -12.51 3.48
N GLU A 161 -0.94 -13.74 3.95
CA GLU A 161 -1.43 -14.87 3.17
C GLU A 161 -2.93 -15.09 3.40
N LEU A 162 -3.60 -15.64 2.40
CA LEU A 162 -4.99 -16.09 2.52
C LEU A 162 -5.09 -17.33 3.41
N ASN A 163 -6.07 -17.33 4.32
CA ASN A 163 -6.35 -18.52 5.12
C ASN A 163 -7.26 -19.46 4.34
N LYS A 164 -6.72 -20.64 3.98
CA LYS A 164 -7.46 -21.65 3.20
C LYS A 164 -8.71 -22.18 3.91
N GLU A 165 -8.75 -22.11 5.25
CA GLU A 165 -9.93 -22.53 6.02
C GLU A 165 -11.12 -21.57 5.85
N ALA A 166 -10.89 -20.38 5.31
CA ALA A 166 -11.93 -19.41 5.00
C ALA A 166 -12.52 -19.53 3.61
N PHE A 167 -12.00 -20.44 2.77
CA PHE A 167 -12.45 -20.58 1.38
C PHE A 167 -13.84 -21.22 1.32
N GLU A 168 -14.66 -20.73 0.42
CA GLU A 168 -15.96 -21.31 0.10
C GLU A 168 -15.81 -22.43 -0.96
N ASP A 169 -16.78 -23.34 -1.00
CA ASP A 169 -16.75 -24.50 -1.91
C ASP A 169 -16.70 -24.13 -3.40
N ASN A 170 -17.17 -22.94 -3.74
CA ASN A 170 -17.17 -22.40 -5.11
C ASN A 170 -15.92 -21.60 -5.47
N TYR A 171 -14.93 -21.52 -4.56
CA TYR A 171 -13.66 -20.86 -4.84
C TYR A 171 -12.72 -21.79 -5.58
N GLU A 172 -12.17 -21.29 -6.68
CA GLU A 172 -11.13 -21.97 -7.43
C GLU A 172 -9.75 -21.55 -6.90
N VAL A 173 -8.86 -22.52 -6.74
CA VAL A 173 -7.45 -22.25 -6.39
C VAL A 173 -6.60 -22.57 -7.60
N LEU A 174 -6.02 -21.53 -8.18
CA LEU A 174 -5.25 -21.58 -9.42
C LEU A 174 -3.75 -21.26 -9.13
N PRO A 175 -2.85 -21.61 -10.07
CA PRO A 175 -1.46 -21.16 -9.97
C PRO A 175 -1.35 -19.64 -9.81
N ASN A 176 -0.37 -19.17 -9.03
CA ASN A 176 -0.18 -17.73 -8.78
C ASN A 176 -0.10 -16.91 -10.09
N SER A 177 0.62 -17.41 -11.11
CA SER A 177 0.78 -16.71 -12.40
C SER A 177 -0.53 -16.40 -13.15
N GLU A 178 -1.62 -17.08 -12.78
CA GLU A 178 -2.92 -16.93 -13.48
C GLU A 178 -3.65 -15.61 -13.13
N TRP A 179 -3.20 -14.85 -12.12
CA TRP A 179 -3.81 -13.55 -11.82
C TRP A 179 -3.74 -12.55 -12.98
N LEU A 180 -2.70 -12.65 -13.82
CA LEU A 180 -2.52 -11.79 -14.98
C LEU A 180 -3.52 -12.06 -16.10
N SER A 181 -3.98 -13.31 -16.22
CA SER A 181 -4.80 -13.81 -17.35
C SER A 181 -6.29 -13.89 -17.04
N GLN A 182 -6.70 -13.60 -15.80
CA GLN A 182 -8.11 -13.58 -15.44
C GLN A 182 -8.88 -12.49 -16.16
N GLU A 183 -10.13 -12.77 -16.49
CA GLU A 183 -11.06 -11.77 -16.98
C GLU A 183 -11.51 -10.88 -15.82
N CYS A 184 -11.14 -9.61 -15.87
CA CYS A 184 -11.57 -8.60 -14.92
C CYS A 184 -11.57 -7.23 -15.59
N ASP A 185 -12.24 -6.27 -14.98
CA ASP A 185 -12.27 -4.89 -15.43
C ASP A 185 -10.99 -4.16 -14.97
N ILE A 186 -10.58 -4.39 -13.71
CA ILE A 186 -9.46 -3.72 -13.06
C ILE A 186 -8.47 -4.76 -12.52
N LEU A 187 -7.19 -4.59 -12.81
CA LEU A 187 -6.09 -5.41 -12.33
C LEU A 187 -5.18 -4.59 -11.41
N ILE A 188 -4.87 -5.10 -10.21
CA ILE A 188 -4.11 -4.35 -9.21
C ILE A 188 -2.87 -5.15 -8.78
N PRO A 189 -1.67 -4.86 -9.31
CA PRO A 189 -0.41 -5.38 -8.79
C PRO A 189 -0.06 -4.69 -7.46
N ALA A 190 -0.13 -5.43 -6.34
CA ALA A 190 0.08 -4.90 -4.99
C ALA A 190 1.13 -5.69 -4.18
N ALA A 191 2.09 -6.34 -4.86
CA ALA A 191 3.09 -7.16 -4.18
C ALA A 191 4.52 -6.73 -4.47
N LEU A 192 4.97 -6.82 -5.72
CA LEU A 192 6.38 -6.68 -6.06
C LEU A 192 6.56 -5.81 -7.33
N GLU A 193 7.79 -5.31 -7.49
CA GLU A 193 8.27 -4.68 -8.71
C GLU A 193 8.35 -5.66 -9.89
N ASP A 194 8.33 -5.15 -11.13
CA ASP A 194 8.56 -5.86 -12.39
C ASP A 194 7.69 -7.12 -12.63
N VAL A 195 6.54 -7.21 -11.93
CA VAL A 195 5.63 -8.37 -12.06
C VAL A 195 4.88 -8.37 -13.40
N ILE A 196 4.71 -7.21 -14.01
CA ILE A 196 4.16 -7.05 -15.36
C ILE A 196 5.33 -6.66 -16.28
N ASN A 197 5.67 -7.55 -17.18
CA ASN A 197 6.83 -7.40 -18.06
C ASN A 197 6.54 -7.85 -19.50
N LYS A 198 7.50 -7.75 -20.40
CA LYS A 198 7.34 -8.08 -21.82
C LYS A 198 6.86 -9.50 -22.10
N ASP A 199 7.12 -10.45 -21.18
CA ASP A 199 6.82 -11.86 -21.39
C ASP A 199 5.38 -12.23 -20.94
N ASN A 200 4.71 -11.32 -20.24
CA ASN A 200 3.39 -11.58 -19.68
C ASN A 200 2.33 -10.49 -19.92
N ALA A 201 2.72 -9.26 -20.28
CA ALA A 201 1.78 -8.16 -20.52
C ALA A 201 0.72 -8.48 -21.60
N ASP A 202 1.07 -9.28 -22.60
CA ASP A 202 0.11 -9.70 -23.64
C ASP A 202 -1.04 -10.57 -23.09
N LYS A 203 -0.87 -11.23 -21.94
CA LYS A 203 -1.87 -12.09 -21.32
C LYS A 203 -2.97 -11.31 -20.58
N ILE A 204 -2.70 -10.04 -20.25
CA ILE A 204 -3.63 -9.20 -19.47
C ILE A 204 -4.88 -8.91 -20.27
N LYS A 205 -6.04 -9.15 -19.63
CA LYS A 205 -7.38 -8.95 -20.21
C LYS A 205 -8.11 -7.76 -19.60
N ALA A 206 -7.64 -7.26 -18.47
CA ALA A 206 -8.18 -6.07 -17.82
C ALA A 206 -8.13 -4.86 -18.75
N SER A 207 -9.05 -3.94 -18.59
CA SER A 207 -9.04 -2.67 -19.32
C SER A 207 -8.36 -1.54 -18.56
N LEU A 208 -8.16 -1.72 -17.26
CA LEU A 208 -7.47 -0.78 -16.37
C LEU A 208 -6.50 -1.53 -15.47
N ILE A 209 -5.29 -1.02 -15.33
CA ILE A 209 -4.33 -1.44 -14.30
C ILE A 209 -4.19 -0.29 -13.30
N VAL A 210 -4.19 -0.59 -12.00
CA VAL A 210 -3.93 0.38 -10.94
C VAL A 210 -2.74 -0.10 -10.13
N GLU A 211 -1.62 0.57 -10.25
CA GLU A 211 -0.36 0.15 -9.66
C GLU A 211 -0.32 0.47 -8.16
N ALA A 212 -0.32 -0.56 -7.34
CA ALA A 212 -0.27 -0.44 -5.89
C ALA A 212 1.14 -0.71 -5.32
N ALA A 213 1.90 -1.61 -5.94
CA ALA A 213 3.32 -1.79 -5.67
C ALA A 213 4.14 -0.69 -6.35
N ASN A 214 5.39 -0.50 -5.92
CA ASN A 214 6.31 0.40 -6.59
C ASN A 214 6.84 -0.25 -7.88
N ILE A 215 6.76 0.47 -8.99
CA ILE A 215 7.28 0.08 -10.32
C ILE A 215 6.88 -1.38 -10.68
N PRO A 216 5.59 -1.76 -10.59
CA PRO A 216 5.20 -3.13 -10.86
C PRO A 216 5.21 -3.48 -12.36
N THR A 217 5.21 -2.47 -13.23
CA THR A 217 5.19 -2.61 -14.68
C THR A 217 6.51 -2.13 -15.29
N THR A 218 7.13 -2.97 -16.13
CA THR A 218 8.36 -2.57 -16.82
C THR A 218 8.07 -1.64 -18.00
N PRO A 219 9.04 -0.79 -18.45
CA PRO A 219 8.84 0.09 -19.59
C PRO A 219 8.48 -0.65 -20.89
N GLU A 220 8.99 -1.87 -21.08
CA GLU A 220 8.66 -2.70 -22.23
C GLU A 220 7.21 -3.21 -22.18
N ALA A 221 6.70 -3.48 -20.97
CA ALA A 221 5.31 -3.87 -20.77
C ALA A 221 4.36 -2.70 -21.02
N ASP A 222 4.71 -1.48 -20.59
CA ASP A 222 3.92 -0.27 -20.85
C ASP A 222 3.63 -0.08 -22.33
N GLU A 223 4.63 -0.30 -23.19
CA GLU A 223 4.45 -0.23 -24.64
C GLU A 223 3.46 -1.28 -25.17
N ILE A 224 3.45 -2.48 -24.58
CA ILE A 224 2.50 -3.53 -24.93
C ILE A 224 1.07 -3.16 -24.45
N LEU A 225 0.94 -2.71 -23.21
CA LEU A 225 -0.34 -2.32 -22.62
C LEU A 225 -0.97 -1.15 -23.40
N ARG A 226 -0.18 -0.13 -23.73
CA ARG A 226 -0.62 1.01 -24.53
C ARG A 226 -1.15 0.59 -25.91
N ARG A 227 -0.46 -0.35 -26.58
CA ARG A 227 -0.94 -0.89 -27.87
C ARG A 227 -2.21 -1.70 -27.75
N LYS A 228 -2.45 -2.33 -26.60
CA LYS A 228 -3.69 -3.06 -26.29
C LYS A 228 -4.83 -2.13 -25.86
N GLY A 229 -4.58 -0.84 -25.66
CA GLY A 229 -5.59 0.11 -25.14
C GLY A 229 -5.92 -0.11 -23.66
N ILE A 230 -5.00 -0.67 -22.89
CA ILE A 230 -5.11 -0.85 -21.44
C ILE A 230 -4.56 0.42 -20.77
N ASP A 231 -5.38 1.10 -20.00
CA ASP A 231 -4.96 2.28 -19.25
C ASP A 231 -4.24 1.86 -17.95
N VAL A 232 -3.29 2.69 -17.49
CA VAL A 232 -2.53 2.46 -16.26
C VAL A 232 -2.63 3.69 -15.37
N ALA A 233 -3.18 3.52 -14.18
CA ALA A 233 -3.05 4.48 -13.08
C ALA A 233 -1.72 4.18 -12.37
N VAL A 234 -0.79 5.13 -12.48
CA VAL A 234 0.63 4.93 -12.10
C VAL A 234 0.84 4.90 -10.57
N ASP A 235 1.85 4.17 -10.14
CA ASP A 235 2.16 3.90 -8.74
C ASP A 235 2.33 5.16 -7.89
N PHE A 236 3.14 6.12 -8.33
CA PHE A 236 3.45 7.34 -7.56
C PHE A 236 2.24 8.27 -7.32
N ILE A 237 1.09 7.99 -7.96
CA ILE A 237 -0.21 8.61 -7.66
C ILE A 237 -1.03 7.67 -6.80
N SER A 238 -1.24 6.43 -7.24
CA SER A 238 -2.18 5.51 -6.59
C SER A 238 -1.70 5.04 -5.22
N ASN A 239 -0.40 4.80 -5.00
CA ASN A 239 0.14 4.34 -3.71
C ASN A 239 0.64 5.48 -2.79
N LEU A 240 0.41 6.72 -3.16
CA LEU A 240 0.84 7.93 -2.43
C LEU A 240 0.42 7.95 -0.95
N GLY A 241 -0.61 7.18 -0.56
CA GLY A 241 -1.21 7.22 0.77
C GLY A 241 -0.21 7.05 1.93
N GLY A 242 0.79 6.17 1.76
CA GLY A 242 1.82 5.94 2.78
C GLY A 242 2.71 7.16 3.06
N ILE A 243 2.99 7.98 2.04
CA ILE A 243 3.73 9.23 2.20
C ILE A 243 2.79 10.35 2.66
N ARG A 244 1.58 10.38 2.14
CA ARG A 244 0.61 11.42 2.46
C ARG A 244 0.25 11.48 3.94
N ILE A 245 0.09 10.34 4.60
CA ILE A 245 -0.21 10.33 6.05
C ILE A 245 0.92 11.01 6.84
N TYR A 246 2.18 10.70 6.50
CA TYR A 246 3.33 11.34 7.13
C TYR A 246 3.27 12.86 6.97
N GLU A 247 3.07 13.34 5.75
CA GLU A 247 2.94 14.75 5.41
C GLU A 247 1.77 15.41 6.15
N ALA A 248 0.60 14.79 6.07
CA ALA A 248 -0.65 15.33 6.61
C ALA A 248 -0.57 15.58 8.12
N VAL A 249 0.04 14.68 8.88
CA VAL A 249 0.07 14.77 10.35
C VAL A 249 1.29 15.53 10.86
N ILE A 250 2.49 15.38 10.26
CA ILE A 250 3.70 16.06 10.72
C ILE A 250 3.65 17.55 10.40
N PHE A 251 3.27 17.90 9.18
CA PHE A 251 3.13 19.32 8.80
C PHE A 251 1.77 19.91 9.20
N ARG A 252 0.97 19.16 9.96
CA ARG A 252 -0.31 19.60 10.51
C ARG A 252 -1.30 20.11 9.44
N ILE A 253 -1.25 19.53 8.24
CA ILE A 253 -2.27 19.75 7.21
C ILE A 253 -3.62 19.25 7.75
N VAL A 254 -3.60 18.08 8.40
CA VAL A 254 -4.71 17.56 9.21
C VAL A 254 -4.35 17.71 10.68
N LYS A 255 -5.10 18.54 11.39
CA LYS A 255 -4.87 18.87 12.82
C LYS A 255 -5.69 17.92 13.70
N ILE A 256 -5.06 16.86 14.17
CA ILE A 256 -5.75 15.79 14.90
C ILE A 256 -5.64 15.88 16.43
N GLU A 257 -4.90 16.85 16.97
CA GLU A 257 -4.54 16.93 18.39
C GLU A 257 -5.75 17.03 19.36
N ASN A 258 -6.88 17.57 18.89
CA ASN A 258 -8.09 17.72 19.68
C ASN A 258 -9.25 16.84 19.19
N MET A 259 -8.98 15.88 18.32
CA MET A 259 -9.99 14.96 17.79
C MET A 259 -10.03 13.66 18.62
N SER A 260 -11.17 12.99 18.62
CA SER A 260 -11.25 11.59 19.02
C SER A 260 -10.40 10.72 18.08
N ASP A 261 -10.08 9.49 18.46
CA ASP A 261 -9.31 8.58 17.57
C ASP A 261 -10.09 8.26 16.31
N GLU A 262 -11.39 8.09 16.40
CA GLU A 262 -12.28 7.85 15.26
C GLU A 262 -12.31 9.05 14.29
N ASP A 263 -12.50 10.27 14.81
CA ASP A 263 -12.54 11.47 13.99
C ASP A 263 -11.17 11.77 13.36
N ALA A 264 -10.08 11.56 14.11
CA ALA A 264 -8.71 11.73 13.62
C ALA A 264 -8.40 10.75 12.48
N ALA A 265 -8.74 9.48 12.65
CA ALA A 265 -8.58 8.46 11.63
C ALA A 265 -9.39 8.80 10.37
N ALA A 266 -10.66 9.16 10.52
CA ALA A 266 -11.53 9.55 9.41
C ALA A 266 -11.01 10.78 8.66
N ALA A 267 -10.49 11.79 9.39
CA ALA A 267 -9.93 13.00 8.79
C ALA A 267 -8.68 12.71 7.95
N ILE A 268 -7.77 11.85 8.44
CA ILE A 268 -6.57 11.43 7.71
C ILE A 268 -6.96 10.66 6.44
N VAL A 269 -7.88 9.70 6.56
CA VAL A 269 -8.35 8.92 5.41
C VAL A 269 -8.99 9.84 4.37
N LYS A 270 -9.86 10.75 4.80
CA LYS A 270 -10.50 11.70 3.90
C LYS A 270 -9.50 12.57 3.15
N ASP A 271 -8.54 13.16 3.86
CA ASP A 271 -7.50 14.00 3.23
C ASP A 271 -6.70 13.23 2.19
N THR A 272 -6.28 12.01 2.51
CA THR A 272 -5.51 11.15 1.62
C THR A 272 -6.32 10.74 0.37
N VAL A 273 -7.56 10.30 0.57
CA VAL A 273 -8.45 9.87 -0.52
C VAL A 273 -8.78 11.05 -1.45
N ASP A 274 -9.11 12.22 -0.88
CA ASP A 274 -9.41 13.42 -1.66
C ASP A 274 -8.20 13.88 -2.49
N LEU A 275 -7.00 13.85 -1.90
CA LEU A 275 -5.78 14.19 -2.64
C LEU A 275 -5.56 13.24 -3.82
N ILE A 276 -5.64 11.92 -3.60
CA ILE A 276 -5.40 10.92 -4.63
C ILE A 276 -6.44 11.05 -5.75
N ARG A 277 -7.72 11.19 -5.43
CA ARG A 277 -8.78 11.41 -6.42
C ARG A 277 -8.56 12.65 -7.28
N ASN A 278 -8.03 13.71 -6.69
CA ASN A 278 -7.73 14.96 -7.42
C ASN A 278 -6.48 14.85 -8.32
N GLN A 279 -5.62 13.86 -8.09
CA GLN A 279 -4.41 13.61 -8.90
C GLN A 279 -4.62 12.52 -9.97
N THR A 280 -5.55 11.60 -9.73
CA THR A 280 -5.95 10.57 -10.70
C THR A 280 -6.74 11.17 -11.86
#